data_34fd83bc7206c8346c8b55d59283e9a7
#
_entry.id   34fd83bc7206c8346c8b55d59283e9a7
#
_cell.length_a   1.000
_cell.length_b   1.000
_cell.length_c   1.000
_cell.angle_alpha   90.00
_cell.angle_beta   90.00
_cell.angle_gamma   90.00
#
_symmetry.space_group_name_H-M   'P 1'
#
loop_
_entity.id
_entity.type
_entity.pdbx_description
1 polymer ?
#
loop_
_entity_poly.entity_id
_entity_poly.type
_entity_poly.pdbx_seq_one_letter_code
_entity_poly.pdbx_strand_id
1 'polypeptide(L)'
;MKGFYLKIKRVFCKFLIFLKTPRFSFLLFQIRYIERFVGIDTFFLSPRRLIIYFIECLYLQNHRLIKLNDYGNYKLIKKKIPKNPIVYSGGVGTNITFDLDINKKNNAKVRLFDPTKNSINFMKKYKNYKNIFFYPIALFYKNKRVKIYFDSTNRVKSNSINNFLEFDNKNYYLADARNLKTLIKKFNDKKIDILKLDIEGVAENLLLHTLKSKIHPSQIIFALEIPLNYFKYFIFLKKFFYLSKIMKKKYNLYNLRSRSRGVEMEILAVKK
;
A
#
# COMPACT_ATOMS: atom_id res chain seq x y z
N MET A 1 31.64 10.57 -0.77
CA MET A 1 30.47 9.68 -0.53
C MET A 1 30.75 8.51 0.44
N LYS A 2 31.85 7.78 0.35
CA LYS A 2 32.20 6.66 1.28
C LYS A 2 32.26 7.08 2.77
N GLY A 3 32.80 8.23 3.12
CA GLY A 3 32.90 8.71 4.51
C GLY A 3 31.56 9.07 5.17
N PHE A 4 30.61 9.59 4.39
CA PHE A 4 29.25 9.89 4.85
C PHE A 4 28.47 8.61 5.15
N TYR A 5 28.58 7.60 4.29
CA TYR A 5 27.95 6.28 4.47
C TYR A 5 28.45 5.55 5.72
N LEU A 6 29.75 5.62 6.00
CA LEU A 6 30.34 5.04 7.23
C LEU A 6 29.88 5.74 8.50
N LYS A 7 29.74 7.07 8.50
CA LYS A 7 29.17 7.83 9.62
C LYS A 7 27.73 7.44 9.90
N ILE A 8 26.88 7.35 8.86
CA ILE A 8 25.49 6.91 8.99
C ILE A 8 25.42 5.50 9.55
N LYS A 9 26.23 4.55 9.06
CA LYS A 9 26.27 3.16 9.54
C LYS A 9 26.65 3.08 11.03
N ARG A 10 27.62 3.89 11.49
CA ARG A 10 27.99 3.96 12.91
C ARG A 10 26.89 4.53 13.80
N VAL A 11 26.21 5.58 13.36
CA VAL A 11 25.08 6.16 14.08
C VAL A 11 23.93 5.15 14.16
N PHE A 12 23.65 4.45 13.07
CA PHE A 12 22.61 3.43 13.02
C PHE A 12 22.89 2.23 13.95
N CYS A 13 24.13 1.73 13.98
CA CYS A 13 24.51 0.67 14.92
C CYS A 13 24.39 1.09 16.39
N LYS A 14 24.81 2.31 16.75
CA LYS A 14 24.62 2.86 18.10
C LYS A 14 23.14 3.01 18.46
N PHE A 15 22.32 3.43 17.51
CA PHE A 15 20.87 3.56 17.66
C PHE A 15 20.20 2.19 17.88
N LEU A 16 20.58 1.14 17.13
CA LEU A 16 20.07 -0.22 17.34
C LEU A 16 20.43 -0.80 18.71
N ILE A 17 21.62 -0.48 19.23
CA ILE A 17 22.04 -0.87 20.59
C ILE A 17 21.18 -0.11 21.62
N PHE A 18 20.93 1.17 21.43
CA PHE A 18 20.09 1.99 22.31
C PHE A 18 18.63 1.48 22.36
N LEU A 19 18.09 0.98 21.23
CA LEU A 19 16.74 0.39 21.14
C LEU A 19 16.54 -0.85 22.03
N LYS A 20 17.62 -1.52 22.44
CA LYS A 20 17.58 -2.73 23.28
C LYS A 20 17.57 -2.44 24.78
N THR A 21 17.64 -1.17 25.19
CA THR A 21 17.70 -0.82 26.61
C THR A 21 16.32 -0.58 27.23
N PRO A 22 16.05 -0.99 28.49
CA PRO A 22 14.77 -0.73 29.20
C PRO A 22 14.42 0.76 29.32
N ARG A 23 15.42 1.64 29.32
CA ARG A 23 15.24 3.11 29.34
C ARG A 23 14.59 3.64 28.06
N PHE A 24 14.69 2.89 26.97
CA PHE A 24 14.12 3.29 25.69
C PHE A 24 12.59 3.23 25.67
N SER A 25 11.97 2.23 26.31
CA SER A 25 10.50 2.14 26.40
C SER A 25 9.91 3.30 27.20
N PHE A 26 10.61 3.75 28.24
CA PHE A 26 10.22 4.92 29.04
C PHE A 26 10.36 6.22 28.22
N LEU A 27 11.46 6.39 27.50
CA LEU A 27 11.66 7.55 26.62
C LEU A 27 10.59 7.63 25.50
N LEU A 28 10.22 6.48 24.93
CA LEU A 28 9.16 6.41 23.92
C LEU A 28 7.79 6.77 24.49
N PHE A 29 7.51 6.41 25.73
CA PHE A 29 6.29 6.80 26.43
C PHE A 29 6.25 8.32 26.65
N GLN A 30 7.35 8.93 27.06
CA GLN A 30 7.50 10.37 27.23
C GLN A 30 7.34 11.13 25.91
N ILE A 31 7.95 10.65 24.82
CA ILE A 31 7.82 11.25 23.48
C ILE A 31 6.36 11.21 23.00
N ARG A 32 5.63 10.10 23.22
CA ARG A 32 4.20 10.01 22.91
C ARG A 32 3.34 10.99 23.71
N TYR A 33 3.70 11.23 24.96
CA TYR A 33 3.01 12.19 25.81
C TYR A 33 3.20 13.62 25.28
N ILE A 34 4.42 13.98 24.90
CA ILE A 34 4.76 15.28 24.32
C ILE A 34 4.08 15.48 22.95
N GLU A 35 4.08 14.47 22.08
CA GLU A 35 3.40 14.51 20.77
C GLU A 35 1.89 14.84 20.91
N ARG A 36 1.27 14.38 21.97
CA ARG A 36 -0.17 14.55 22.23
C ARG A 36 -0.51 15.92 22.81
N PHE A 37 0.39 16.51 23.59
CA PHE A 37 0.16 17.75 24.34
C PHE A 37 0.66 19.02 23.65
N VAL A 38 1.74 18.94 22.90
CA VAL A 38 2.43 20.15 22.40
C VAL A 38 2.10 20.47 20.95
N GLY A 39 1.42 19.56 20.22
CA GLY A 39 1.04 19.80 18.81
C GLY A 39 2.21 20.08 17.87
N ILE A 40 3.45 19.97 18.37
CA ILE A 40 4.67 20.13 17.59
C ILE A 40 4.77 18.94 16.66
N ASP A 41 5.04 19.19 15.39
CA ASP A 41 5.28 18.17 14.38
C ASP A 41 6.61 17.45 14.70
N THR A 42 6.56 16.54 15.68
CA THR A 42 7.69 15.78 16.20
C THR A 42 8.15 14.70 15.21
N PHE A 43 7.94 14.96 13.90
CA PHE A 43 8.32 14.06 12.82
C PHE A 43 9.75 13.51 12.99
N PHE A 44 10.68 14.34 13.46
CA PHE A 44 12.08 13.95 13.69
C PHE A 44 12.34 13.23 15.02
N LEU A 45 11.41 13.24 15.97
CA LEU A 45 11.59 12.67 17.31
C LEU A 45 11.01 11.25 17.46
N SER A 46 10.19 10.79 16.52
CA SER A 46 9.68 9.42 16.56
C SER A 46 10.70 8.44 15.98
N PRO A 47 11.32 7.55 16.78
CA PRO A 47 12.29 6.56 16.29
C PRO A 47 11.72 5.69 15.16
N ARG A 48 10.42 5.41 15.21
CA ARG A 48 9.72 4.64 14.18
C ARG A 48 9.71 5.36 12.83
N ARG A 49 9.46 6.66 12.82
CA ARG A 49 9.48 7.48 11.59
C ARG A 49 10.88 7.60 11.02
N LEU A 50 11.89 7.76 11.88
CA LEU A 50 13.29 7.77 11.45
C LEU A 50 13.69 6.44 10.81
N ILE A 51 13.32 5.32 11.39
CA ILE A 51 13.59 3.99 10.81
C ILE A 51 12.92 3.86 9.44
N ILE A 52 11.66 4.25 9.30
CA ILE A 52 10.96 4.22 8.01
C ILE A 52 11.64 5.13 6.99
N TYR A 53 12.02 6.33 7.38
CA TYR A 53 12.74 7.26 6.50
C TYR A 53 14.06 6.66 6.00
N PHE A 54 14.86 6.04 6.88
CA PHE A 54 16.08 5.35 6.48
C PHE A 54 15.81 4.18 5.53
N ILE A 55 14.77 3.41 5.79
CA ILE A 55 14.35 2.29 4.94
C ILE A 55 13.94 2.80 3.56
N GLU A 56 13.14 3.85 3.51
CA GLU A 56 12.77 4.49 2.25
C GLU A 56 14.01 4.93 1.46
N CYS A 57 14.96 5.61 2.11
CA CYS A 57 16.20 6.03 1.47
C CYS A 57 17.08 4.87 0.96
N LEU A 58 17.06 3.73 1.64
CA LEU A 58 17.89 2.58 1.29
C LEU A 58 17.25 1.68 0.22
N TYR A 59 15.94 1.55 0.25
CA TYR A 59 15.22 0.57 -0.55
C TYR A 59 14.39 1.17 -1.68
N LEU A 60 14.01 2.43 -1.59
CA LEU A 60 13.20 3.11 -2.58
C LEU A 60 14.00 4.24 -3.24
N GLN A 61 13.78 4.43 -4.52
CA GLN A 61 14.31 5.56 -5.26
C GLN A 61 13.43 6.79 -5.04
N ASN A 62 14.03 7.98 -5.06
CA ASN A 62 13.24 9.20 -4.98
C ASN A 62 12.46 9.39 -6.28
N HIS A 63 11.14 9.57 -6.18
CA HIS A 63 10.27 9.81 -7.34
C HIS A 63 10.62 11.08 -8.12
N ARG A 64 11.31 12.05 -7.50
CA ARG A 64 11.78 13.28 -8.18
C ARG A 64 12.80 13.00 -9.29
N LEU A 65 13.41 11.80 -9.30
CA LEU A 65 14.37 11.39 -10.33
C LEU A 65 13.70 10.96 -11.64
N ILE A 66 12.37 10.89 -11.68
CA ILE A 66 11.58 10.45 -12.83
C ILE A 66 10.43 11.42 -13.11
N LYS A 67 10.06 11.54 -14.39
CA LYS A 67 8.90 12.34 -14.78
C LYS A 67 7.63 11.54 -14.52
N LEU A 68 6.86 11.96 -13.53
CA LEU A 68 5.55 11.43 -13.18
C LEU A 68 4.43 12.31 -13.73
N ASN A 69 3.31 11.68 -14.01
CA ASN A 69 2.06 12.35 -14.42
C ASN A 69 0.97 12.01 -13.42
N ASP A 70 0.14 12.98 -13.09
CA ASP A 70 -0.97 12.81 -12.16
C ASP A 70 -2.15 12.09 -12.82
N TYR A 71 -2.67 11.12 -12.08
CA TYR A 71 -3.91 10.40 -12.35
C TYR A 71 -4.74 10.38 -11.08
N GLY A 72 -5.66 11.34 -10.93
CA GLY A 72 -6.36 11.57 -9.67
C GLY A 72 -5.37 11.80 -8.52
N ASN A 73 -5.47 10.99 -7.48
CA ASN A 73 -4.56 11.08 -6.31
C ASN A 73 -3.24 10.34 -6.49
N TYR A 74 -3.04 9.61 -7.57
CA TYR A 74 -1.85 8.77 -7.79
C TYR A 74 -1.00 9.29 -8.94
N LYS A 75 0.23 8.79 -9.01
CA LYS A 75 1.21 9.20 -10.02
C LYS A 75 1.76 7.99 -10.77
N LEU A 76 1.86 8.12 -12.11
CA LEU A 76 2.38 7.08 -12.99
C LEU A 76 3.40 7.65 -13.98
N ILE A 77 4.23 6.79 -14.56
CA ILE A 77 5.09 7.14 -15.69
C ILE A 77 4.27 6.97 -16.99
N LYS A 78 3.82 8.08 -17.57
CA LYS A 78 2.98 8.09 -18.79
C LYS A 78 3.59 7.26 -19.92
N LYS A 79 4.89 7.38 -20.17
CA LYS A 79 5.60 6.64 -21.24
C LYS A 79 5.56 5.11 -21.08
N LYS A 80 5.29 4.60 -19.88
CA LYS A 80 5.19 3.17 -19.56
C LYS A 80 3.73 2.66 -19.55
N ILE A 81 2.77 3.50 -19.90
CA ILE A 81 1.36 3.13 -20.02
C ILE A 81 1.09 2.76 -21.49
N PRO A 82 0.69 1.52 -21.80
CA PRO A 82 0.33 1.15 -23.17
C PRO A 82 -0.98 1.83 -23.61
N LYS A 83 -1.27 1.79 -24.88
CA LYS A 83 -2.57 2.21 -25.43
C LYS A 83 -3.64 1.22 -24.95
N ASN A 84 -4.79 1.74 -24.51
CA ASN A 84 -5.93 0.95 -24.01
C ASN A 84 -5.51 -0.05 -22.90
N PRO A 85 -4.89 0.39 -21.79
CA PRO A 85 -4.36 -0.50 -20.77
C PRO A 85 -5.47 -1.22 -20.01
N ILE A 86 -5.18 -2.43 -19.55
CA ILE A 86 -6.02 -3.14 -18.59
C ILE A 86 -5.52 -2.81 -17.19
N VAL A 87 -6.39 -2.18 -16.41
CA VAL A 87 -6.12 -1.72 -15.05
C VAL A 87 -6.93 -2.54 -14.06
N TYR A 88 -6.26 -3.11 -13.06
CA TYR A 88 -6.90 -3.72 -11.91
C TYR A 88 -6.65 -2.82 -10.68
N SER A 89 -7.73 -2.38 -10.04
CA SER A 89 -7.70 -1.45 -8.92
C SER A 89 -8.40 -2.07 -7.71
N GLY A 90 -7.64 -2.36 -6.66
CA GLY A 90 -8.14 -2.84 -5.37
C GLY A 90 -8.23 -1.72 -4.35
N GLY A 91 -9.32 -1.70 -3.58
CA GLY A 91 -9.61 -0.62 -2.62
C GLY A 91 -10.20 0.60 -3.30
N VAL A 92 -11.52 0.58 -3.44
CA VAL A 92 -12.30 1.66 -4.09
C VAL A 92 -12.69 2.73 -3.07
N GLY A 93 -13.14 2.29 -1.89
CA GLY A 93 -13.69 3.20 -0.89
C GLY A 93 -14.81 4.05 -1.47
N THR A 94 -14.65 5.37 -1.37
CA THR A 94 -15.57 6.36 -1.94
C THR A 94 -14.87 7.32 -2.92
N ASN A 95 -13.73 6.90 -3.50
CA ASN A 95 -12.95 7.73 -4.40
C ASN A 95 -12.36 6.91 -5.56
N ILE A 96 -12.79 7.21 -6.78
CA ILE A 96 -12.29 6.59 -8.02
C ILE A 96 -11.68 7.62 -8.98
N THR A 97 -11.17 8.73 -8.47
CA THR A 97 -10.58 9.78 -9.33
C THR A 97 -9.41 9.26 -10.17
N PHE A 98 -8.59 8.36 -9.62
CA PHE A 98 -7.54 7.67 -10.36
C PHE A 98 -8.12 6.85 -11.52
N ASP A 99 -9.14 6.09 -11.23
CA ASP A 99 -9.75 5.13 -12.15
C ASP A 99 -10.46 5.84 -13.29
N LEU A 100 -11.13 6.95 -13.00
CA LEU A 100 -11.74 7.84 -14.02
C LEU A 100 -10.68 8.51 -14.87
N ASP A 101 -9.61 9.02 -14.27
CA ASP A 101 -8.54 9.70 -14.98
C ASP A 101 -7.79 8.79 -15.92
N ILE A 102 -7.42 7.58 -15.49
CA ILE A 102 -6.72 6.62 -16.35
C ILE A 102 -7.64 6.12 -17.49
N ASN A 103 -8.92 5.94 -17.21
CA ASN A 103 -9.90 5.61 -18.23
C ASN A 103 -10.00 6.73 -19.27
N LYS A 104 -10.21 7.99 -18.84
CA LYS A 104 -10.37 9.15 -19.72
C LYS A 104 -9.10 9.44 -20.55
N LYS A 105 -7.92 9.45 -19.90
CA LYS A 105 -6.65 9.84 -20.53
C LYS A 105 -6.05 8.77 -21.45
N ASN A 106 -6.33 7.48 -21.19
CA ASN A 106 -5.68 6.36 -21.86
C ASN A 106 -6.67 5.37 -22.48
N ASN A 107 -7.99 5.63 -22.44
CA ASN A 107 -9.05 4.70 -22.83
C ASN A 107 -8.88 3.33 -22.14
N ALA A 108 -8.53 3.36 -20.84
CA ALA A 108 -8.24 2.16 -20.08
C ALA A 108 -9.51 1.34 -19.80
N LYS A 109 -9.36 0.01 -19.84
CA LYS A 109 -10.35 -0.91 -19.29
C LYS A 109 -10.05 -1.11 -17.80
N VAL A 110 -10.89 -0.57 -16.93
CA VAL A 110 -10.66 -0.55 -15.48
C VAL A 110 -11.57 -1.56 -14.79
N ARG A 111 -10.97 -2.45 -14.00
CA ARG A 111 -11.67 -3.38 -13.11
C ARG A 111 -11.42 -3.00 -11.67
N LEU A 112 -12.48 -2.63 -10.98
CA LEU A 112 -12.50 -2.18 -9.60
C LEU A 112 -12.92 -3.31 -8.68
N PHE A 113 -12.20 -3.51 -7.59
CA PHE A 113 -12.42 -4.59 -6.63
C PHE A 113 -12.51 -4.03 -5.21
N ASP A 114 -13.67 -4.16 -4.59
CA ASP A 114 -13.87 -3.78 -3.19
C ASP A 114 -15.15 -4.44 -2.64
N PRO A 115 -15.05 -5.26 -1.58
CA PRO A 115 -16.20 -5.95 -1.01
C PRO A 115 -16.98 -5.11 0.01
N THR A 116 -16.55 -3.86 0.27
CA THR A 116 -17.14 -3.06 1.34
C THR A 116 -18.51 -2.51 0.97
N LYS A 117 -19.42 -2.46 1.95
CA LYS A 117 -20.77 -1.92 1.75
C LYS A 117 -20.75 -0.48 1.25
N ASN A 118 -19.81 0.32 1.76
CA ASN A 118 -19.65 1.73 1.35
C ASN A 118 -19.28 1.82 -0.14
N SER A 119 -18.33 1.02 -0.60
CA SER A 119 -17.91 0.99 -2.00
C SER A 119 -19.02 0.48 -2.92
N ILE A 120 -19.75 -0.56 -2.49
CA ILE A 120 -20.91 -1.09 -3.25
C ILE A 120 -21.95 0.01 -3.46
N ASN A 121 -22.30 0.74 -2.41
CA ASN A 121 -23.27 1.83 -2.49
C ASN A 121 -22.74 3.01 -3.32
N PHE A 122 -21.47 3.37 -3.12
CA PHE A 122 -20.82 4.44 -3.88
C PHE A 122 -20.80 4.15 -5.38
N MET A 123 -20.50 2.91 -5.77
CA MET A 123 -20.36 2.50 -7.17
C MET A 123 -21.67 2.41 -7.95
N LYS A 124 -22.85 2.42 -7.28
CA LYS A 124 -24.15 2.42 -7.95
C LYS A 124 -24.29 3.58 -8.96
N LYS A 125 -23.73 4.76 -8.63
CA LYS A 125 -23.78 5.95 -9.49
C LYS A 125 -22.88 5.85 -10.73
N TYR A 126 -21.94 4.88 -10.78
CA TYR A 126 -21.03 4.68 -11.90
C TYR A 126 -21.34 3.42 -12.73
N LYS A 127 -22.51 2.79 -12.50
CA LYS A 127 -22.90 1.50 -13.13
C LYS A 127 -22.79 1.52 -14.65
N ASN A 128 -23.09 2.64 -15.30
CA ASN A 128 -23.11 2.78 -16.76
C ASN A 128 -21.85 3.48 -17.32
N TYR A 129 -20.80 3.63 -16.50
CA TYR A 129 -19.61 4.31 -16.97
C TYR A 129 -18.81 3.41 -17.94
N LYS A 130 -18.50 3.91 -19.13
CA LYS A 130 -17.83 3.14 -20.19
C LYS A 130 -16.46 2.63 -19.74
N ASN A 131 -16.20 1.33 -19.93
CA ASN A 131 -14.93 0.66 -19.61
C ASN A 131 -14.55 0.68 -18.10
N ILE A 132 -15.49 0.98 -17.21
CA ILE A 132 -15.30 0.85 -15.75
C ILE A 132 -16.23 -0.25 -15.22
N PHE A 133 -15.65 -1.28 -14.62
CA PHE A 133 -16.37 -2.46 -14.15
C PHE A 133 -16.09 -2.67 -12.66
N PHE A 134 -17.13 -2.66 -11.83
CA PHE A 134 -17.02 -2.88 -10.40
C PHE A 134 -17.41 -4.32 -10.03
N TYR A 135 -16.61 -4.91 -9.13
CA TYR A 135 -16.82 -6.25 -8.59
C TYR A 135 -16.75 -6.21 -7.07
N PRO A 136 -17.83 -6.58 -6.34
CA PRO A 136 -17.88 -6.56 -4.88
C PRO A 136 -17.14 -7.76 -4.29
N ILE A 137 -15.88 -7.93 -4.63
CA ILE A 137 -14.99 -9.01 -4.16
C ILE A 137 -13.67 -8.43 -3.68
N ALA A 138 -13.06 -9.08 -2.69
CA ALA A 138 -11.74 -8.72 -2.19
C ALA A 138 -10.63 -9.25 -3.10
N LEU A 139 -9.62 -8.44 -3.37
CA LEU A 139 -8.35 -8.93 -3.90
C LEU A 139 -7.57 -9.62 -2.78
N PHE A 140 -7.17 -10.86 -3.00
CA PHE A 140 -6.48 -11.66 -2.00
C PHE A 140 -5.50 -12.64 -2.68
N TYR A 141 -4.59 -13.23 -1.92
CA TYR A 141 -3.63 -14.19 -2.46
C TYR A 141 -4.18 -15.62 -2.61
N LYS A 142 -5.38 -15.90 -2.07
CA LYS A 142 -6.09 -17.19 -2.18
C LYS A 142 -7.56 -16.97 -2.55
N ASN A 143 -8.16 -17.95 -3.20
CA ASN A 143 -9.61 -17.97 -3.45
C ASN A 143 -10.30 -18.55 -2.23
N LYS A 144 -11.04 -17.72 -1.50
CA LYS A 144 -11.81 -18.14 -0.32
C LYS A 144 -12.79 -17.05 0.12
N ARG A 145 -13.64 -17.34 1.10
CA ARG A 145 -14.34 -16.28 1.85
C ARG A 145 -13.40 -15.73 2.94
N VAL A 146 -13.44 -14.43 3.14
CA VAL A 146 -12.64 -13.72 4.14
C VAL A 146 -13.52 -12.88 5.04
N LYS A 147 -13.10 -12.69 6.30
CA LYS A 147 -13.71 -11.74 7.22
C LYS A 147 -13.23 -10.34 6.87
N ILE A 148 -14.17 -9.42 6.73
CA ILE A 148 -13.90 -7.99 6.60
C ILE A 148 -14.31 -7.35 7.91
N TYR A 149 -13.34 -6.88 8.66
CA TYR A 149 -13.55 -6.20 9.94
C TYR A 149 -13.82 -4.72 9.71
N PHE A 150 -14.70 -4.13 10.50
CA PHE A 150 -15.08 -2.73 10.41
C PHE A 150 -15.29 -2.11 11.79
N ASP A 151 -15.16 -0.78 11.85
CA ASP A 151 -15.46 -0.01 13.04
C ASP A 151 -16.97 0.27 13.13
N SER A 152 -17.65 -0.34 14.11
CA SER A 152 -19.08 -0.12 14.34
C SER A 152 -19.40 1.31 14.82
N THR A 153 -18.40 2.03 15.34
CA THR A 153 -18.56 3.42 15.81
C THR A 153 -18.40 4.44 14.68
N ASN A 154 -18.08 4.00 13.46
CA ASN A 154 -17.81 4.84 12.28
C ASN A 154 -16.70 5.89 12.46
N ARG A 155 -15.85 5.78 13.50
CA ARG A 155 -14.69 6.66 13.69
C ARG A 155 -13.61 6.42 12.66
N VAL A 156 -13.46 5.16 12.24
CA VAL A 156 -12.54 4.75 11.19
C VAL A 156 -13.35 4.30 9.99
N LYS A 157 -13.17 4.97 8.86
CA LYS A 157 -13.89 4.66 7.61
C LYS A 157 -13.31 3.48 6.84
N SER A 158 -12.11 3.04 7.19
CA SER A 158 -11.42 1.93 6.56
C SER A 158 -11.88 0.60 7.11
N ASN A 159 -11.93 -0.42 6.26
CA ASN A 159 -12.22 -1.80 6.62
C ASN A 159 -10.99 -2.67 6.35
N SER A 160 -10.77 -3.68 7.16
CA SER A 160 -9.55 -4.49 7.09
C SER A 160 -9.81 -5.97 7.00
N ILE A 161 -9.04 -6.65 6.16
CA ILE A 161 -8.93 -8.12 6.20
C ILE A 161 -7.93 -8.49 7.31
N ASN A 162 -8.16 -9.64 7.99
CA ASN A 162 -7.32 -10.13 9.08
C ASN A 162 -7.22 -9.19 10.30
N ASN A 163 -8.20 -8.32 10.49
CA ASN A 163 -8.27 -7.35 11.60
C ASN A 163 -6.95 -6.58 11.81
N PHE A 164 -6.35 -6.12 10.72
CA PHE A 164 -5.10 -5.38 10.77
C PHE A 164 -5.22 -4.08 11.58
N LEU A 165 -6.37 -3.42 11.51
CA LEU A 165 -6.68 -2.18 12.23
C LEU A 165 -7.12 -2.39 13.68
N GLU A 166 -7.10 -3.66 14.17
CA GLU A 166 -7.42 -4.01 15.55
C GLU A 166 -8.85 -3.61 15.99
N PHE A 167 -9.81 -3.74 15.09
CA PHE A 167 -11.22 -3.56 15.40
C PHE A 167 -11.74 -4.65 16.35
N ASP A 168 -12.90 -4.43 16.98
CA ASP A 168 -13.58 -5.47 17.74
C ASP A 168 -13.76 -6.72 16.87
N ASN A 169 -13.31 -7.86 17.37
CA ASN A 169 -13.35 -9.14 16.66
C ASN A 169 -14.77 -9.63 16.36
N LYS A 170 -15.80 -9.05 16.97
CA LYS A 170 -17.21 -9.35 16.73
C LYS A 170 -17.75 -8.60 15.50
N ASN A 171 -17.14 -7.50 15.12
CA ASN A 171 -17.63 -6.63 14.05
C ASN A 171 -16.98 -7.01 12.71
N TYR A 172 -17.54 -8.02 12.05
CA TYR A 172 -17.12 -8.44 10.71
C TYR A 172 -18.29 -8.95 9.86
N TYR A 173 -18.08 -8.99 8.57
CA TYR A 173 -18.90 -9.73 7.62
C TYR A 173 -18.03 -10.56 6.69
N LEU A 174 -18.64 -11.56 6.03
CA LEU A 174 -17.93 -12.43 5.10
C LEU A 174 -18.04 -11.89 3.68
N ALA A 175 -16.91 -11.84 2.98
CA ALA A 175 -16.83 -11.45 1.58
C ALA A 175 -16.06 -12.48 0.76
N ASP A 176 -16.43 -12.60 -0.51
CA ASP A 176 -15.66 -13.39 -1.47
C ASP A 176 -14.31 -12.73 -1.76
N ALA A 177 -13.26 -13.54 -1.78
CA ALA A 177 -11.91 -13.11 -2.10
C ALA A 177 -11.31 -13.98 -3.20
N ARG A 178 -10.60 -13.34 -4.14
CA ARG A 178 -10.00 -13.99 -5.30
C ARG A 178 -8.58 -13.47 -5.55
N ASN A 179 -7.74 -14.37 -6.05
CA ASN A 179 -6.40 -13.99 -6.51
C ASN A 179 -6.43 -13.49 -7.97
N LEU A 180 -5.40 -12.73 -8.34
CA LEU A 180 -5.35 -12.12 -9.66
C LEU A 180 -5.33 -13.13 -10.82
N LYS A 181 -4.68 -14.30 -10.64
CA LYS A 181 -4.65 -15.35 -11.67
C LYS A 181 -6.06 -15.84 -12.01
N THR A 182 -6.89 -16.08 -11.00
CA THR A 182 -8.29 -16.48 -11.17
C THR A 182 -9.10 -15.39 -11.85
N LEU A 183 -8.89 -14.13 -11.49
CA LEU A 183 -9.63 -13.00 -12.09
C LEU A 183 -9.25 -12.77 -13.55
N ILE A 184 -7.96 -12.83 -13.90
CA ILE A 184 -7.48 -12.76 -15.28
C ILE A 184 -8.17 -13.82 -16.13
N LYS A 185 -8.20 -15.08 -15.64
CA LYS A 185 -8.89 -16.18 -16.35
C LYS A 185 -10.39 -15.92 -16.48
N LYS A 186 -11.05 -15.51 -15.37
CA LYS A 186 -12.49 -15.23 -15.34
C LYS A 186 -12.91 -14.17 -16.35
N PHE A 187 -12.10 -13.12 -16.51
CA PHE A 187 -12.43 -12.00 -17.39
C PHE A 187 -11.84 -12.13 -18.80
N ASN A 188 -11.13 -13.21 -19.06
CA ASN A 188 -10.41 -13.43 -20.32
C ASN A 188 -9.48 -12.26 -20.69
N ASP A 189 -8.85 -11.66 -19.68
CA ASP A 189 -7.88 -10.60 -19.91
C ASP A 189 -6.51 -11.20 -20.23
N LYS A 190 -5.82 -10.68 -21.25
CA LYS A 190 -4.50 -11.21 -21.65
C LYS A 190 -3.42 -10.94 -20.62
N LYS A 191 -3.53 -9.81 -19.90
CA LYS A 191 -2.55 -9.34 -18.89
C LYS A 191 -3.17 -8.26 -18.02
N ILE A 192 -2.47 -7.87 -16.98
CA ILE A 192 -2.71 -6.63 -16.23
C ILE A 192 -1.58 -5.68 -16.60
N ASP A 193 -1.90 -4.51 -17.13
CA ASP A 193 -0.90 -3.48 -17.45
C ASP A 193 -0.57 -2.61 -16.23
N ILE A 194 -1.58 -2.23 -15.46
CA ILE A 194 -1.43 -1.43 -14.24
C ILE A 194 -2.19 -2.10 -13.12
N LEU A 195 -1.54 -2.22 -11.97
CA LEU A 195 -2.13 -2.75 -10.75
C LEU A 195 -2.08 -1.68 -9.66
N LYS A 196 -3.23 -1.26 -9.14
CA LYS A 196 -3.35 -0.41 -7.94
C LYS A 196 -3.85 -1.26 -6.77
N LEU A 197 -3.16 -1.17 -5.64
CA LEU A 197 -3.49 -1.88 -4.40
C LEU A 197 -3.49 -0.90 -3.24
N ASP A 198 -4.67 -0.45 -2.88
CA ASP A 198 -4.95 0.36 -1.70
C ASP A 198 -5.88 -0.47 -0.80
N ILE A 199 -5.33 -1.61 -0.33
CA ILE A 199 -6.06 -2.68 0.37
C ILE A 199 -5.35 -3.01 1.67
N GLU A 200 -5.98 -2.68 2.76
CA GLU A 200 -5.38 -2.73 4.09
C GLU A 200 -5.04 -4.14 4.56
N GLY A 201 -3.80 -4.32 5.03
CA GLY A 201 -3.32 -5.53 5.68
C GLY A 201 -3.05 -6.74 4.76
N VAL A 202 -3.22 -6.62 3.43
CA VAL A 202 -3.09 -7.77 2.50
C VAL A 202 -2.26 -7.50 1.25
N ALA A 203 -1.94 -6.25 0.95
CA ALA A 203 -1.24 -5.86 -0.27
C ALA A 203 0.07 -6.62 -0.47
N GLU A 204 0.87 -6.79 0.58
CA GLU A 204 2.14 -7.49 0.56
C GLU A 204 2.01 -8.96 0.14
N ASN A 205 1.12 -9.72 0.79
CA ASN A 205 0.92 -11.13 0.49
C ASN A 205 0.37 -11.34 -0.93
N LEU A 206 -0.52 -10.44 -1.36
CA LEU A 206 -1.05 -10.45 -2.72
C LEU A 206 0.05 -10.18 -3.74
N LEU A 207 0.93 -9.20 -3.51
CA LEU A 207 2.07 -8.90 -4.38
C LEU A 207 3.02 -10.08 -4.49
N LEU A 208 3.40 -10.70 -3.38
CA LEU A 208 4.26 -11.90 -3.38
C LEU A 208 3.63 -13.03 -4.20
N HIS A 209 2.33 -13.29 -4.02
CA HIS A 209 1.62 -14.31 -4.80
C HIS A 209 1.57 -13.94 -6.30
N THR A 210 1.32 -12.68 -6.61
CA THR A 210 1.25 -12.14 -7.98
C THR A 210 2.55 -12.37 -8.73
N LEU A 211 3.67 -12.02 -8.11
CA LEU A 211 5.01 -12.20 -8.68
C LEU A 211 5.37 -13.69 -8.88
N LYS A 212 5.04 -14.54 -7.89
CA LYS A 212 5.21 -16.01 -8.01
C LYS A 212 4.35 -16.60 -9.13
N SER A 213 3.17 -16.05 -9.37
CA SER A 213 2.26 -16.46 -10.45
C SER A 213 2.67 -15.92 -11.82
N LYS A 214 3.86 -15.32 -11.95
CA LYS A 214 4.40 -14.73 -13.18
C LYS A 214 3.54 -13.61 -13.78
N ILE A 215 2.71 -12.96 -12.96
CA ILE A 215 1.94 -11.78 -13.33
C ILE A 215 2.81 -10.55 -13.06
N HIS A 216 3.15 -9.82 -14.12
CA HIS A 216 4.10 -8.71 -14.05
C HIS A 216 3.54 -7.46 -14.73
N PRO A 217 2.67 -6.68 -14.06
CA PRO A 217 2.18 -5.40 -14.57
C PRO A 217 3.33 -4.46 -14.92
N SER A 218 3.14 -3.57 -15.90
CA SER A 218 4.15 -2.56 -16.25
C SER A 218 4.39 -1.58 -15.12
N GLN A 219 3.33 -1.24 -14.39
CA GLN A 219 3.39 -0.41 -13.20
C GLN A 219 2.48 -0.96 -12.10
N ILE A 220 2.95 -0.89 -10.86
CA ILE A 220 2.19 -1.29 -9.68
C ILE A 220 2.24 -0.13 -8.69
N ILE A 221 1.08 0.39 -8.28
CA ILE A 221 0.95 1.32 -7.17
C ILE A 221 0.41 0.54 -5.98
N PHE A 222 1.05 0.66 -4.84
CA PHE A 222 0.57 -0.01 -3.64
C PHE A 222 0.90 0.76 -2.38
N ALA A 223 0.00 0.68 -1.41
CA ALA A 223 0.18 1.17 -0.06
C ALA A 223 0.53 0.01 0.87
N LEU A 224 1.45 0.27 1.80
CA LEU A 224 1.79 -0.63 2.90
C LEU A 224 1.59 0.11 4.21
N GLU A 225 0.64 -0.35 4.99
CA GLU A 225 0.35 0.21 6.30
C GLU A 225 1.45 -0.15 7.30
N ILE A 226 1.88 0.85 8.06
CA ILE A 226 2.93 0.71 9.06
C ILE A 226 2.28 0.45 10.42
N PRO A 227 2.44 -0.75 11.01
CA PRO A 227 1.81 -1.08 12.28
C PRO A 227 2.23 -0.16 13.41
N LEU A 228 1.27 0.20 14.27
CA LEU A 228 1.54 0.99 15.48
C LEU A 228 2.20 0.16 16.57
N ASN A 229 1.86 -1.10 16.68
CA ASN A 229 2.42 -2.04 17.64
C ASN A 229 3.86 -2.40 17.26
N TYR A 230 4.82 -2.28 18.21
CA TYR A 230 6.23 -2.51 17.94
C TYR A 230 6.56 -3.92 17.48
N PHE A 231 5.93 -4.94 18.06
CA PHE A 231 6.15 -6.33 17.63
C PHE A 231 5.70 -6.54 16.18
N LYS A 232 4.49 -6.07 15.83
CA LYS A 232 3.98 -6.10 14.46
C LYS A 232 4.86 -5.26 13.51
N TYR A 233 5.43 -4.17 14.01
CA TYR A 233 6.35 -3.33 13.25
C TYR A 233 7.62 -4.08 12.83
N PHE A 234 8.25 -4.85 13.72
CA PHE A 234 9.42 -5.66 13.33
C PHE A 234 9.06 -6.75 12.31
N ILE A 235 7.90 -7.39 12.46
CA ILE A 235 7.39 -8.33 11.46
C ILE A 235 7.18 -7.63 10.12
N PHE A 236 6.59 -6.44 10.11
CA PHE A 236 6.41 -5.61 8.92
C PHE A 236 7.75 -5.31 8.25
N LEU A 237 8.77 -4.87 8.99
CA LEU A 237 10.08 -4.60 8.42
C LEU A 237 10.69 -5.82 7.73
N LYS A 238 10.67 -6.98 8.40
CA LYS A 238 11.16 -8.25 7.83
C LYS A 238 10.45 -8.58 6.51
N LYS A 239 9.16 -8.43 6.47
CA LYS A 239 8.35 -8.69 5.28
C LYS A 239 8.62 -7.66 4.18
N PHE A 240 8.71 -6.37 4.52
CA PHE A 240 9.06 -5.32 3.59
C PHE A 240 10.41 -5.57 2.90
N PHE A 241 11.43 -5.95 3.67
CA PHE A 241 12.75 -6.29 3.11
C PHE A 241 12.67 -7.46 2.14
N TYR A 242 11.93 -8.51 2.51
CA TYR A 242 11.75 -9.68 1.65
C TYR A 242 11.01 -9.32 0.36
N LEU A 243 9.88 -8.60 0.45
CA LEU A 243 9.12 -8.14 -0.70
C LEU A 243 9.97 -7.25 -1.62
N SER A 244 10.66 -6.26 -1.05
CA SER A 244 11.53 -5.35 -1.79
C SER A 244 12.66 -6.09 -2.53
N LYS A 245 13.28 -7.09 -1.90
CA LYS A 245 14.30 -7.93 -2.53
C LYS A 245 13.76 -8.68 -3.75
N ILE A 246 12.56 -9.24 -3.64
CA ILE A 246 11.91 -9.96 -4.75
C ILE A 246 11.52 -8.99 -5.86
N MET A 247 10.87 -7.89 -5.51
CA MET A 247 10.40 -6.90 -6.48
C MET A 247 11.55 -6.25 -7.25
N LYS A 248 12.65 -5.90 -6.58
CA LYS A 248 13.82 -5.28 -7.22
C LYS A 248 14.47 -6.11 -8.33
N LYS A 249 14.20 -7.40 -8.39
CA LYS A 249 14.66 -8.25 -9.51
C LYS A 249 14.04 -7.83 -10.84
N LYS A 250 12.81 -7.30 -10.83
CA LYS A 250 12.04 -6.96 -12.04
C LYS A 250 11.54 -5.53 -12.10
N TYR A 251 11.57 -4.79 -10.98
CA TYR A 251 11.02 -3.46 -10.84
C TYR A 251 12.03 -2.49 -10.23
N ASN A 252 11.97 -1.25 -10.67
CA ASN A 252 12.48 -0.12 -9.92
C ASN A 252 11.38 0.35 -8.97
N LEU A 253 11.72 0.57 -7.69
CA LEU A 253 10.78 0.96 -6.65
C LEU A 253 10.98 2.43 -6.30
N TYR A 254 9.92 3.22 -6.39
CA TYR A 254 9.93 4.65 -6.11
C TYR A 254 9.01 4.96 -4.93
N ASN A 255 9.51 5.75 -3.98
CA ASN A 255 8.68 6.29 -2.91
C ASN A 255 7.85 7.45 -3.46
N LEU A 256 6.53 7.35 -3.43
CA LEU A 256 5.61 8.41 -3.85
C LEU A 256 5.35 9.44 -2.74
N ARG A 257 5.99 9.31 -1.59
CA ARG A 257 5.75 10.07 -0.36
C ARG A 257 4.28 10.06 0.03
N SER A 258 3.97 9.18 0.92
CA SER A 258 2.69 9.19 1.60
C SER A 258 2.41 10.54 2.23
N ARG A 259 1.20 11.05 2.04
CA ARG A 259 0.67 12.18 2.81
C ARG A 259 0.40 11.79 4.27
N SER A 260 0.45 10.52 4.59
CA SER A 260 0.06 9.95 5.87
C SER A 260 1.20 9.93 6.89
N ARG A 261 1.89 10.98 7.10
CA ARG A 261 2.77 11.25 8.26
C ARG A 261 3.40 9.99 8.94
N GLY A 262 3.82 8.98 8.15
CA GLY A 262 4.46 7.75 8.64
C GLY A 262 3.50 6.63 9.11
N VAL A 263 2.25 6.61 8.69
CA VAL A 263 1.28 5.54 8.95
C VAL A 263 1.24 4.52 7.80
N GLU A 264 1.64 4.93 6.60
CA GLU A 264 1.71 4.07 5.41
C GLU A 264 2.89 4.44 4.50
N MET A 265 3.31 3.53 3.68
CA MET A 265 4.30 3.75 2.60
C MET A 265 3.59 3.57 1.27
N GLU A 266 3.55 4.62 0.45
CA GLU A 266 3.01 4.57 -0.90
C GLU A 266 4.14 4.38 -1.91
N ILE A 267 4.10 3.30 -2.66
CA ILE A 267 5.19 2.86 -3.53
C ILE A 267 4.69 2.69 -4.96
N LEU A 268 5.44 3.24 -5.91
CA LEU A 268 5.32 2.94 -7.32
C LEU A 268 6.43 1.97 -7.73
N ALA A 269 6.05 0.79 -8.19
CA ALA A 269 6.95 -0.16 -8.80
C ALA A 269 6.81 -0.09 -10.32
N VAL A 270 7.91 0.16 -11.02
CA VAL A 270 7.95 0.28 -12.48
C VAL A 270 8.81 -0.83 -13.05
N LYS A 271 8.26 -1.61 -13.97
CA LYS A 271 8.97 -2.72 -14.62
C LYS A 271 10.20 -2.17 -15.36
N LYS A 272 11.32 -2.85 -15.15
CA LYS A 272 12.61 -2.56 -15.81
C LYS A 272 12.54 -2.74 -17.31
#